data_97bcca6b6ee5e445ce85807c916aad06
#
_entry.id   97bcca6b6ee5e445ce85807c916aad06
#
_cell.length_a   1.000
_cell.length_b   1.000
_cell.length_c   1.000
_cell.angle_alpha   90.00
_cell.angle_beta   90.00
_cell.angle_gamma   90.00
#
_symmetry.space_group_name_H-M   'P 1'
#
loop_
_entity.id
_entity.type
_entity.pdbx_description
1 polymer ?
#
loop_
_entity_poly.entity_id
_entity_poly.type
_entity_poly.pdbx_seq_one_letter_code
_entity_poly.pdbx_strand_id
1 'polypeptide(L)'
;MINCAQILAWSAWAPGLADRAAWLAALRTHGADFGLLSNEYAPLNAAEPKAPAVLVPPMLRRRLSPLGRAAAEAAAPLLAAAEDKNLPWVYASRWGDLQLAVDSLESVAAGGTVSPAAFSTSVHNAPPALLSIALGHTGNLTALAGGPFSLEAAFESAVGLLFEAPQVLLICADLKPPVQTNAAGVT
;
A
#
# COMPACT_ATOMS: atom_id res chain seq x y z
N MET A 1 26.44 -20.37 -0.66
CA MET A 1 25.56 -20.25 -1.85
C MET A 1 24.76 -18.98 -1.66
N ILE A 2 24.84 -18.06 -2.59
CA ILE A 2 23.97 -16.87 -2.59
C ILE A 2 22.60 -17.38 -3.03
N ASN A 3 21.68 -17.53 -2.09
CA ASN A 3 20.29 -17.82 -2.43
C ASN A 3 19.71 -16.55 -3.06
N CYS A 4 19.53 -16.55 -4.37
CA CYS A 4 18.84 -15.47 -5.06
C CYS A 4 17.34 -15.56 -4.75
N ALA A 5 16.75 -14.50 -4.22
CA ALA A 5 15.31 -14.38 -4.16
C ALA A 5 14.75 -14.22 -5.58
N GLN A 6 13.60 -14.83 -5.83
CA GLN A 6 12.92 -14.76 -7.13
C GLN A 6 11.54 -14.14 -6.98
N ILE A 7 11.17 -13.23 -7.88
CA ILE A 7 9.81 -12.73 -7.98
C ILE A 7 8.99 -13.77 -8.76
N LEU A 8 8.10 -14.48 -8.07
CA LEU A 8 7.26 -15.52 -8.64
C LEU A 8 6.07 -14.94 -9.42
N ALA A 9 5.48 -13.87 -8.90
CA ALA A 9 4.34 -13.18 -9.50
C ALA A 9 4.31 -11.72 -9.04
N TRP A 10 3.62 -10.88 -9.79
CA TRP A 10 3.35 -9.51 -9.41
C TRP A 10 1.97 -9.07 -9.87
N SER A 11 1.42 -8.11 -9.17
CA SER A 11 0.17 -7.42 -9.45
C SER A 11 0.32 -5.96 -9.07
N ALA A 12 -0.43 -5.08 -9.71
CA ALA A 12 -0.45 -3.67 -9.38
C ALA A 12 -1.82 -3.06 -9.69
N TRP A 13 -2.16 -2.00 -8.97
CA TRP A 13 -3.36 -1.22 -9.18
C TRP A 13 -3.05 0.28 -9.05
N ALA A 14 -3.59 1.07 -9.95
CA ALA A 14 -3.68 2.52 -9.85
C ALA A 14 -4.93 2.98 -10.62
N PRO A 15 -5.41 4.22 -10.40
CA PRO A 15 -6.46 4.80 -11.22
C PRO A 15 -6.09 4.74 -12.70
N GLY A 16 -6.97 4.21 -13.54
CA GLY A 16 -6.70 3.98 -14.96
C GLY A 16 -5.83 2.77 -15.31
N LEU A 17 -5.21 2.13 -14.31
CA LEU A 17 -4.34 0.94 -14.47
C LEU A 17 -4.81 -0.16 -13.51
N ALA A 18 -5.96 -0.76 -13.83
CA ALA A 18 -6.65 -1.68 -12.93
C ALA A 18 -6.06 -3.10 -12.88
N ASP A 19 -5.29 -3.49 -13.88
CA ASP A 19 -4.76 -4.84 -14.00
C ASP A 19 -3.36 -4.89 -14.62
N ARG A 20 -2.76 -6.09 -14.57
CA ARG A 20 -1.41 -6.34 -15.11
C ARG A 20 -1.29 -6.01 -16.59
N ALA A 21 -2.34 -6.22 -17.39
CA ALA A 21 -2.29 -5.96 -18.83
C ALA A 21 -2.21 -4.46 -19.12
N ALA A 22 -3.01 -3.66 -18.41
CA ALA A 22 -2.95 -2.19 -18.46
C ALA A 22 -1.57 -1.65 -18.08
N TRP A 23 -0.98 -2.17 -16.99
CA TRP A 23 0.36 -1.80 -16.56
C TRP A 23 1.43 -2.16 -17.59
N LEU A 24 1.39 -3.36 -18.17
CA LEU A 24 2.34 -3.77 -19.20
C LEU A 24 2.19 -2.93 -20.48
N ALA A 25 0.97 -2.53 -20.84
CA ALA A 25 0.74 -1.63 -21.96
C ALA A 25 1.34 -0.24 -21.70
N ALA A 26 1.08 0.32 -20.52
CA ALA A 26 1.64 1.60 -20.10
C ALA A 26 3.18 1.58 -20.09
N LEU A 27 3.79 0.54 -19.53
CA LEU A 27 5.25 0.36 -19.53
C LEU A 27 5.85 0.28 -20.94
N ARG A 28 5.17 -0.38 -21.88
CA ARG A 28 5.62 -0.47 -23.28
C ARG A 28 5.54 0.87 -24.00
N THR A 29 4.54 1.70 -23.65
CA THR A 29 4.32 3.00 -24.27
C THR A 29 5.28 4.06 -23.74
N HIS A 30 5.53 4.08 -22.45
CA HIS A 30 6.26 5.14 -21.75
C HIS A 30 7.68 4.72 -21.30
N GLY A 31 8.05 3.45 -21.50
CA GLY A 31 9.36 2.92 -21.06
C GLY A 31 9.49 2.91 -19.54
N ALA A 32 10.74 3.01 -19.08
CA ALA A 32 11.05 3.06 -17.65
C ALA A 32 10.91 4.47 -17.04
N ASP A 33 10.49 5.46 -17.81
CA ASP A 33 10.35 6.84 -17.34
C ASP A 33 9.02 7.04 -16.60
N PHE A 34 8.92 6.45 -15.43
CA PHE A 34 7.77 6.56 -14.52
C PHE A 34 7.49 7.99 -14.04
N GLY A 35 8.45 8.91 -14.17
CA GLY A 35 8.25 10.32 -13.88
C GLY A 35 7.15 10.94 -14.72
N LEU A 36 7.01 10.50 -15.97
CA LEU A 36 5.94 10.96 -16.87
C LEU A 36 4.57 10.36 -16.51
N LEU A 37 4.54 9.10 -16.08
CA LEU A 37 3.29 8.46 -15.65
C LEU A 37 2.64 9.17 -14.45
N SER A 38 3.43 9.73 -13.55
CA SER A 38 2.91 10.46 -12.38
C SER A 38 2.16 11.76 -12.75
N ASN A 39 2.40 12.31 -13.93
CA ASN A 39 1.74 13.52 -14.41
C ASN A 39 0.51 13.24 -15.29
N GLU A 40 0.50 12.10 -16.00
CA GLU A 40 -0.63 11.68 -16.85
C GLU A 40 -1.68 10.90 -16.07
N TYR A 41 -1.26 10.10 -15.08
CA TYR A 41 -2.19 9.41 -14.19
C TYR A 41 -2.47 10.31 -12.99
N ALA A 42 -3.61 10.97 -13.04
CA ALA A 42 -4.03 11.88 -12.00
C ALA A 42 -3.96 11.22 -10.61
N PRO A 43 -3.51 11.95 -9.60
CA PRO A 43 -3.50 11.44 -8.25
C PRO A 43 -4.91 11.05 -7.82
N LEU A 44 -5.03 10.04 -6.97
CA LEU A 44 -6.28 9.71 -6.30
C LEU A 44 -6.78 10.95 -5.55
N ASN A 45 -7.63 11.72 -6.18
CA ASN A 45 -8.40 12.75 -5.50
C ASN A 45 -9.82 12.22 -5.21
N ALA A 46 -10.62 12.94 -4.47
CA ALA A 46 -11.93 12.48 -4.02
C ALA A 46 -12.91 12.15 -5.18
N ALA A 47 -12.63 12.59 -6.40
CA ALA A 47 -13.42 12.36 -7.61
C ALA A 47 -12.98 11.11 -8.39
N GLU A 48 -11.82 10.53 -8.09
CA GLU A 48 -11.28 9.35 -8.77
C GLU A 48 -11.99 8.06 -8.32
N PRO A 49 -12.14 7.07 -9.22
CA PRO A 49 -12.71 5.79 -8.85
C PRO A 49 -11.85 5.13 -7.76
N LYS A 50 -12.45 4.94 -6.58
CA LYS A 50 -11.80 4.24 -5.47
C LYS A 50 -11.57 2.79 -5.86
N ALA A 51 -10.42 2.22 -5.47
CA ALA A 51 -10.14 0.80 -5.62
C ALA A 51 -11.30 -0.03 -5.04
N PRO A 52 -11.81 -1.03 -5.78
CA PRO A 52 -12.98 -1.81 -5.36
C PRO A 52 -12.74 -2.58 -4.06
N ALA A 53 -11.51 -3.10 -3.85
CA ALA A 53 -11.12 -3.91 -2.70
C ALA A 53 -12.12 -5.05 -2.41
N VAL A 54 -12.46 -5.80 -3.47
CA VAL A 54 -13.56 -6.79 -3.43
C VAL A 54 -13.30 -7.96 -2.49
N LEU A 55 -12.04 -8.32 -2.26
CA LEU A 55 -11.63 -9.35 -1.29
C LEU A 55 -12.01 -9.00 0.15
N VAL A 56 -12.18 -7.72 0.45
CA VAL A 56 -12.47 -7.25 1.81
C VAL A 56 -13.99 -7.20 2.02
N PRO A 57 -14.53 -7.84 3.08
CA PRO A 57 -15.93 -7.79 3.41
C PRO A 57 -16.47 -6.35 3.52
N PRO A 58 -17.73 -6.07 3.13
CA PRO A 58 -18.26 -4.71 3.03
C PRO A 58 -18.13 -3.86 4.30
N MET A 59 -18.29 -4.45 5.47
CA MET A 59 -18.17 -3.73 6.74
C MET A 59 -16.73 -3.27 7.01
N LEU A 60 -15.74 -4.12 6.75
CA LEU A 60 -14.33 -3.77 6.92
C LEU A 60 -13.84 -2.87 5.78
N ARG A 61 -14.35 -3.07 4.56
CA ARG A 61 -14.04 -2.23 3.41
C ARG A 61 -14.38 -0.76 3.63
N ARG A 62 -15.45 -0.46 4.39
CA ARG A 62 -15.81 0.92 4.76
C ARG A 62 -14.80 1.58 5.70
N ARG A 63 -14.02 0.80 6.43
CA ARG A 63 -12.97 1.27 7.33
C ARG A 63 -11.62 1.47 6.64
N LEU A 64 -11.45 0.89 5.45
CA LEU A 64 -10.23 1.09 4.66
C LEU A 64 -10.22 2.51 4.08
N SER A 65 -9.13 3.19 4.30
CA SER A 65 -8.77 4.43 3.60
C SER A 65 -8.58 4.18 2.09
N PRO A 66 -8.46 5.22 1.26
CA PRO A 66 -8.08 5.07 -0.13
C PRO A 66 -6.78 4.28 -0.31
N LEU A 67 -5.77 4.52 0.53
CA LEU A 67 -4.51 3.78 0.54
C LEU A 67 -4.73 2.30 0.85
N GLY A 68 -5.48 2.00 1.91
CA GLY A 68 -5.79 0.62 2.28
C GLY A 68 -6.58 -0.13 1.21
N ARG A 69 -7.47 0.55 0.50
CA ARG A 69 -8.21 -0.04 -0.64
C ARG A 69 -7.29 -0.33 -1.82
N ALA A 70 -6.39 0.59 -2.18
CA ALA A 70 -5.43 0.40 -3.26
C ALA A 70 -4.49 -0.78 -2.95
N ALA A 71 -3.97 -0.85 -1.73
CA ALA A 71 -3.13 -1.96 -1.28
C ALA A 71 -3.87 -3.31 -1.33
N ALA A 72 -5.13 -3.35 -0.87
CA ALA A 72 -5.96 -4.55 -0.91
C ALA A 72 -6.24 -5.02 -2.34
N GLU A 73 -6.56 -4.08 -3.25
CA GLU A 73 -6.83 -4.40 -4.65
C GLU A 73 -5.59 -4.92 -5.37
N ALA A 74 -4.44 -4.25 -5.17
CA ALA A 74 -3.18 -4.71 -5.73
C ALA A 74 -2.75 -6.09 -5.22
N ALA A 75 -2.97 -6.39 -3.94
CA ALA A 75 -2.63 -7.67 -3.34
C ALA A 75 -3.62 -8.80 -3.70
N ALA A 76 -4.86 -8.47 -4.06
CA ALA A 76 -5.94 -9.43 -4.24
C ALA A 76 -5.62 -10.62 -5.17
N PRO A 77 -5.05 -10.44 -6.38
CA PRO A 77 -4.75 -11.57 -7.26
C PRO A 77 -3.71 -12.52 -6.69
N LEU A 78 -2.71 -11.98 -5.97
CA LEU A 78 -1.62 -12.76 -5.37
C LEU A 78 -2.13 -13.53 -4.16
N LEU A 79 -2.93 -12.89 -3.30
CA LEU A 79 -3.55 -13.54 -2.15
C LEU A 79 -4.55 -14.63 -2.54
N ALA A 80 -5.28 -14.44 -3.63
CA ALA A 80 -6.18 -15.46 -4.16
C ALA A 80 -5.42 -16.69 -4.64
N ALA A 81 -4.27 -16.50 -5.29
CA ALA A 81 -3.43 -17.55 -5.84
C ALA A 81 -2.51 -18.23 -4.80
N ALA A 82 -2.27 -17.60 -3.66
CA ALA A 82 -1.39 -18.15 -2.63
C ALA A 82 -1.97 -19.45 -2.03
N GLU A 83 -1.16 -20.50 -2.00
CA GLU A 83 -1.51 -21.78 -1.36
C GLU A 83 -1.52 -21.64 0.16
N ASP A 84 -0.46 -21.06 0.73
CA ASP A 84 -0.41 -20.75 2.15
C ASP A 84 -1.12 -19.40 2.42
N LYS A 85 -2.23 -19.45 3.14
CA LYS A 85 -3.00 -18.27 3.52
C LYS A 85 -2.35 -17.45 4.63
N ASN A 86 -1.34 -18.00 5.29
CA ASN A 86 -0.59 -17.37 6.37
C ASN A 86 0.88 -17.07 6.01
N LEU A 87 1.22 -17.08 4.70
CA LEU A 87 2.55 -16.64 4.29
C LEU A 87 2.89 -15.25 4.88
N PRO A 88 4.15 -14.99 5.24
CA PRO A 88 4.53 -13.70 5.81
C PRO A 88 4.22 -12.54 4.85
N TRP A 89 3.76 -11.41 5.40
CA TRP A 89 3.53 -10.17 4.67
C TRP A 89 4.54 -9.10 5.09
N VAL A 90 5.10 -8.42 4.11
CA VAL A 90 5.81 -7.15 4.29
C VAL A 90 5.00 -6.06 3.62
N TYR A 91 4.57 -5.08 4.40
CA TYR A 91 3.89 -3.89 3.90
C TYR A 91 4.83 -2.69 3.98
N ALA A 92 4.96 -1.95 2.90
CA ALA A 92 5.74 -0.73 2.86
C ALA A 92 4.92 0.43 2.29
N SER A 93 5.06 1.57 2.94
CA SER A 93 4.55 2.83 2.47
C SER A 93 5.49 3.94 2.92
N ARG A 94 5.79 4.88 2.04
CA ARG A 94 6.63 6.02 2.38
C ARG A 94 5.94 6.96 3.37
N TRP A 95 4.66 7.21 3.14
CA TRP A 95 3.90 8.23 3.84
C TRP A 95 2.79 7.68 4.73
N GLY A 96 2.39 6.42 4.51
CA GLY A 96 1.19 5.88 5.15
C GLY A 96 -0.07 6.68 4.78
N ASP A 97 -1.05 6.68 5.66
CA ASP A 97 -2.28 7.46 5.51
C ASP A 97 -2.08 8.91 5.97
N LEU A 98 -1.14 9.64 5.33
CA LEU A 98 -0.78 11.00 5.71
C LEU A 98 -1.98 11.95 5.72
N GLN A 99 -2.98 11.77 4.84
CA GLN A 99 -4.21 12.59 4.85
C GLN A 99 -4.93 12.47 6.19
N LEU A 100 -5.10 11.26 6.73
CA LEU A 100 -5.76 11.07 8.03
C LEU A 100 -4.98 11.71 9.18
N ALA A 101 -3.65 11.70 9.09
CA ALA A 101 -2.81 12.36 10.08
C ALA A 101 -2.95 13.89 10.00
N VAL A 102 -2.93 14.45 8.79
CA VAL A 102 -3.13 15.90 8.56
C VAL A 102 -4.51 16.35 9.05
N ASP A 103 -5.58 15.66 8.64
CA ASP A 103 -6.96 15.97 9.06
C ASP A 103 -7.09 15.97 10.61
N SER A 104 -6.41 15.02 11.26
CA SER A 104 -6.40 14.91 12.72
C SER A 104 -5.66 16.09 13.37
N LEU A 105 -4.51 16.48 12.83
CA LEU A 105 -3.73 17.62 13.30
C LEU A 105 -4.49 18.94 13.10
N GLU A 106 -5.12 19.14 11.95
CA GLU A 106 -5.95 20.31 11.67
C GLU A 106 -7.15 20.41 12.62
N SER A 107 -7.79 19.28 12.91
CA SER A 107 -8.89 19.24 13.91
C SER A 107 -8.40 19.70 15.29
N VAL A 108 -7.26 19.19 15.75
CA VAL A 108 -6.67 19.59 17.04
C VAL A 108 -6.26 21.07 17.03
N ALA A 109 -5.64 21.55 15.96
CA ALA A 109 -5.24 22.94 15.81
C ALA A 109 -6.44 23.90 15.84
N ALA A 110 -7.59 23.47 15.34
CA ALA A 110 -8.85 24.20 15.40
C ALA A 110 -9.57 24.10 16.78
N GLY A 111 -8.96 23.47 17.79
CA GLY A 111 -9.56 23.27 19.10
C GLY A 111 -10.57 22.13 19.18
N GLY A 112 -10.63 21.30 18.14
CA GLY A 112 -11.48 20.10 18.09
C GLY A 112 -10.84 18.87 18.73
N THR A 113 -11.52 17.74 18.61
CA THR A 113 -11.05 16.44 19.11
C THR A 113 -10.93 15.44 17.99
N VAL A 114 -9.92 14.57 18.05
CA VAL A 114 -9.78 13.44 17.12
C VAL A 114 -10.61 12.27 17.63
N SER A 115 -11.43 11.68 16.76
CA SER A 115 -12.18 10.48 17.14
C SER A 115 -11.25 9.29 17.37
N PRO A 116 -11.51 8.41 18.35
CA PRO A 116 -10.72 7.19 18.55
C PRO A 116 -10.67 6.29 17.31
N ALA A 117 -11.74 6.26 16.53
CA ALA A 117 -11.81 5.49 15.29
C ALA A 117 -10.87 6.05 14.21
N ALA A 118 -10.84 7.39 14.02
CA ALA A 118 -9.92 8.03 13.08
C ALA A 118 -8.48 7.81 13.52
N PHE A 119 -8.18 8.02 14.81
CA PHE A 119 -6.84 7.81 15.36
C PHE A 119 -6.36 6.37 15.16
N SER A 120 -7.21 5.36 15.42
CA SER A 120 -6.85 3.95 15.27
C SER A 120 -6.53 3.53 13.82
N THR A 121 -6.99 4.28 12.83
CA THR A 121 -6.75 4.00 11.41
C THR A 121 -5.70 4.90 10.78
N SER A 122 -5.18 5.90 11.50
CA SER A 122 -4.11 6.80 11.02
C SER A 122 -2.70 6.23 11.18
N VAL A 123 -2.54 5.12 11.92
CA VAL A 123 -1.24 4.50 12.13
C VAL A 123 -0.77 3.76 10.86
N HIS A 124 0.55 3.74 10.66
CA HIS A 124 1.18 3.21 9.45
C HIS A 124 0.80 1.76 9.11
N ASN A 125 0.58 0.93 10.11
CA ASN A 125 0.21 -0.48 9.94
C ASN A 125 -1.31 -0.71 9.84
N ALA A 126 -2.16 0.32 9.85
CA ALA A 126 -3.60 0.14 9.78
C ALA A 126 -4.09 -0.51 8.47
N PRO A 127 -3.61 -0.12 7.27
CA PRO A 127 -4.01 -0.76 6.03
C PRO A 127 -3.77 -2.27 6.01
N PRO A 128 -2.55 -2.78 6.26
CA PRO A 128 -2.30 -4.22 6.24
C PRO A 128 -2.95 -4.95 7.42
N ALA A 129 -3.09 -4.32 8.60
CA ALA A 129 -3.78 -4.91 9.73
C ALA A 129 -5.29 -5.13 9.46
N LEU A 130 -5.96 -4.14 8.87
CA LEU A 130 -7.37 -4.31 8.47
C LEU A 130 -7.53 -5.37 7.38
N LEU A 131 -6.58 -5.47 6.46
CA LEU A 131 -6.59 -6.52 5.44
C LEU A 131 -6.37 -7.90 6.06
N SER A 132 -5.43 -8.05 7.00
CA SER A 132 -5.19 -9.32 7.70
C SER A 132 -6.43 -9.79 8.46
N ILE A 133 -7.09 -8.89 9.19
CA ILE A 133 -8.35 -9.18 9.89
C ILE A 133 -9.44 -9.62 8.91
N ALA A 134 -9.55 -8.91 7.77
CA ALA A 134 -10.57 -9.20 6.76
C ALA A 134 -10.42 -10.59 6.15
N LEU A 135 -9.19 -11.07 6.03
CA LEU A 135 -8.86 -12.36 5.40
C LEU A 135 -8.58 -13.47 6.40
N GLY A 136 -8.66 -13.19 7.71
CA GLY A 136 -8.32 -14.16 8.74
C GLY A 136 -6.83 -14.56 8.74
N HIS A 137 -5.96 -13.69 8.24
CA HIS A 137 -4.52 -13.93 8.20
C HIS A 137 -3.93 -13.85 9.62
N THR A 138 -3.18 -14.85 10.00
CA THR A 138 -2.54 -14.99 11.32
C THR A 138 -1.02 -15.15 11.23
N GLY A 139 -0.46 -15.08 10.02
CA GLY A 139 0.98 -15.14 9.78
C GLY A 139 1.71 -13.85 10.19
N ASN A 140 3.02 -13.86 10.02
CA ASN A 140 3.84 -12.69 10.29
C ASN A 140 3.43 -11.52 9.38
N LEU A 141 3.26 -10.34 9.97
CA LEU A 141 2.96 -9.10 9.27
C LEU A 141 3.91 -8.01 9.74
N THR A 142 4.79 -7.56 8.86
CA THR A 142 5.73 -6.46 9.09
C THR A 142 5.27 -5.25 8.30
N ALA A 143 5.11 -4.10 8.97
CA ALA A 143 4.85 -2.82 8.32
C ALA A 143 6.05 -1.90 8.53
N LEU A 144 6.54 -1.29 7.46
CA LEU A 144 7.73 -0.46 7.52
C LEU A 144 7.64 0.80 6.63
N ALA A 145 8.44 1.80 6.99
CA ALA A 145 8.70 2.98 6.21
C ALA A 145 10.21 3.25 6.22
N GLY A 146 10.81 3.43 5.06
CA GLY A 146 12.21 3.79 4.86
C GLY A 146 12.36 5.13 4.14
N GLY A 147 11.36 6.02 4.22
CA GLY A 147 11.36 7.27 3.48
C GLY A 147 11.45 7.02 1.97
N PRO A 148 12.40 7.66 1.25
CA PRO A 148 12.58 7.42 -0.18
C PRO A 148 13.05 6.00 -0.53
N PHE A 149 13.54 5.23 0.44
CA PHE A 149 14.04 3.86 0.28
C PHE A 149 13.08 2.81 0.84
N SER A 150 11.78 3.14 0.96
CA SER A 150 10.78 2.22 1.52
C SER A 150 10.67 0.91 0.73
N LEU A 151 10.79 0.97 -0.58
CA LEU A 151 10.72 -0.21 -1.45
C LEU A 151 11.93 -1.12 -1.23
N GLU A 152 13.12 -0.56 -1.21
CA GLU A 152 14.38 -1.29 -0.99
C GLU A 152 14.40 -1.95 0.38
N ALA A 153 14.04 -1.20 1.43
CA ALA A 153 13.94 -1.72 2.79
C ALA A 153 12.91 -2.87 2.90
N ALA A 154 11.82 -2.77 2.14
CA ALA A 154 10.81 -3.83 2.08
C ALA A 154 11.33 -5.10 1.39
N PHE A 155 12.10 -4.95 0.31
CA PHE A 155 12.77 -6.08 -0.33
C PHE A 155 13.77 -6.75 0.60
N GLU A 156 14.60 -5.98 1.31
CA GLU A 156 15.55 -6.52 2.29
C GLU A 156 14.82 -7.29 3.40
N SER A 157 13.73 -6.72 3.94
CA SER A 157 12.90 -7.39 4.95
C SER A 157 12.28 -8.68 4.41
N ALA A 158 11.75 -8.66 3.18
CA ALA A 158 11.18 -9.84 2.55
C ALA A 158 12.23 -10.94 2.32
N VAL A 159 13.43 -10.57 1.86
CA VAL A 159 14.55 -11.53 1.71
C VAL A 159 14.93 -12.14 3.04
N GLY A 160 14.94 -11.34 4.13
CA GLY A 160 15.16 -11.86 5.49
C GLY A 160 14.13 -12.92 5.89
N LEU A 161 12.85 -12.70 5.60
CA LEU A 161 11.79 -13.65 5.92
C LEU A 161 11.81 -14.93 5.05
N LEU A 162 12.47 -14.92 3.90
CA LEU A 162 12.65 -16.12 3.08
C LEU A 162 13.58 -17.16 3.72
N PHE A 163 14.29 -16.84 4.80
CA PHE A 163 14.98 -17.84 5.61
C PHE A 163 14.03 -18.64 6.49
N GLU A 164 12.83 -18.15 6.75
CA GLU A 164 11.82 -18.76 7.62
C GLU A 164 10.62 -19.30 6.85
N ALA A 165 10.36 -18.79 5.64
CA ALA A 165 9.21 -19.16 4.83
C ALA A 165 9.59 -19.29 3.35
N PRO A 166 8.96 -20.24 2.60
CA PRO A 166 9.28 -20.45 1.19
C PRO A 166 8.80 -19.30 0.27
N GLN A 167 7.85 -18.51 0.74
CA GLN A 167 7.27 -17.39 0.02
C GLN A 167 6.95 -16.25 0.97
N VAL A 168 7.04 -15.03 0.49
CA VAL A 168 6.69 -13.80 1.22
C VAL A 168 5.88 -12.91 0.28
N LEU A 169 4.79 -12.34 0.78
CA LEU A 169 4.04 -11.31 0.05
C LEU A 169 4.60 -9.94 0.40
N LEU A 170 5.07 -9.21 -0.60
CA LEU A 170 5.48 -7.82 -0.48
C LEU A 170 4.39 -6.92 -1.06
N ILE A 171 3.87 -6.00 -0.24
CA ILE A 171 2.85 -5.01 -0.61
C ILE A 171 3.46 -3.62 -0.46
N CYS A 172 3.58 -2.88 -1.56
CA CYS A 172 3.99 -1.47 -1.53
C CYS A 172 2.82 -0.61 -1.98
N ALA A 173 2.45 0.39 -1.18
CA ALA A 173 1.35 1.28 -1.51
C ALA A 173 1.63 2.69 -0.98
N ASP A 174 1.44 3.67 -1.85
CA ASP A 174 1.51 5.09 -1.51
C ASP A 174 0.43 5.89 -2.24
N LEU A 175 0.04 7.00 -1.64
CA LEU A 175 -0.77 8.04 -2.27
C LEU A 175 0.06 9.31 -2.38
N LYS A 176 -0.34 10.19 -3.28
CA LYS A 176 0.23 11.54 -3.34
C LYS A 176 -0.01 12.23 -1.99
N PRO A 177 1.02 12.77 -1.34
CA PRO A 177 0.84 13.47 -0.08
C PRO A 177 -0.07 14.70 -0.26
N PRO A 178 -0.94 15.02 0.72
CA PRO A 178 -1.86 16.15 0.67
C PRO A 178 -1.14 17.50 0.68
N VAL A 179 0.06 17.55 1.22
CA VAL A 179 0.93 18.74 1.24
C VAL A 179 2.07 18.56 0.25
N GLN A 180 2.38 19.60 -0.52
CA GLN A 180 3.56 19.58 -1.38
C GLN A 180 4.79 19.72 -0.47
N THR A 181 5.56 18.64 -0.38
CA THR A 181 6.86 18.69 0.29
C THR A 181 7.91 19.21 -0.70
N ASN A 182 8.62 20.27 -0.35
CA ASN A 182 9.80 20.69 -1.10
C ASN A 182 10.93 19.64 -0.95
N ALA A 183 12.06 19.86 -1.64
CA ALA A 183 13.21 18.93 -1.59
C ALA A 183 13.76 18.71 -0.15
N ALA A 184 13.45 19.61 0.79
CA ALA A 184 13.77 19.48 2.21
C ALA A 184 12.66 18.76 3.02
N GLY A 185 11.54 18.40 2.38
CA GLY A 185 10.45 17.65 3.02
C GLY A 185 9.47 18.51 3.82
N VAL A 186 9.60 19.82 3.79
CA VAL A 186 8.71 20.77 4.51
C VAL A 186 8.36 21.92 3.59
N THR A 187 7.08 22.29 3.52
CA THR A 187 6.60 23.57 2.99
C THR A 187 6.15 24.44 4.12
#